data_d508e3376cb9ca814f57de20b9ac336d
#
_entry.id   d508e3376cb9ca814f57de20b9ac336d
#
_cell.length_a   1.000
_cell.length_b   1.000
_cell.length_c   1.000
_cell.angle_alpha   90.00
_cell.angle_beta   90.00
_cell.angle_gamma   90.00
#
_symmetry.space_group_name_H-M   'P 1'
#
loop_
_entity.id
_entity.type
_entity.pdbx_description
1 polymer ?
#
loop_
_entity_poly.entity_id
_entity_poly.type
_entity_poly.pdbx_seq_one_letter_code
_entity_poly.pdbx_strand_id
1 'polypeptide(L)'
;MPSHILPLRHLLLALAVVAIWGTNFVVIKFAFAHLPPLLFAALRFTFACLPMVFFLPRPKASWGNIAAYGLLIGVGQFGLMFIAMNGQISPGLASLVIQTQVFFTIFLAMRMTRERLRPVQWAALAMATAGIAIIASHTDGSTTVGGLLIMLVAAACWAGGNMVNRQAGKVNMVAYVVWSSLFAAP
;
A
#
# COMPACT_ATOMS: atom_id res chain seq x y z
N MET A 1 13.45 31.34 -9.73
CA MET A 1 12.38 30.34 -9.43
C MET A 1 12.00 30.57 -7.99
N PRO A 2 10.76 30.89 -7.62
CA PRO A 2 10.38 31.04 -6.22
C PRO A 2 10.50 29.66 -5.55
N SER A 3 11.33 29.59 -4.52
CA SER A 3 11.42 28.41 -3.64
C SER A 3 10.08 28.28 -2.92
N HIS A 4 9.24 27.34 -3.34
CA HIS A 4 8.02 26.98 -2.62
C HIS A 4 8.43 26.27 -1.32
N ILE A 5 8.79 27.05 -0.30
CA ILE A 5 8.98 26.52 1.05
C ILE A 5 7.61 26.05 1.53
N LEU A 6 7.49 24.76 1.77
CA LEU A 6 6.26 24.17 2.31
C LEU A 6 5.92 24.84 3.66
N PRO A 7 4.68 25.30 3.87
CA PRO A 7 4.25 25.81 5.16
C PRO A 7 4.53 24.78 6.26
N LEU A 8 5.02 25.24 7.42
CA LEU A 8 5.41 24.39 8.56
C LEU A 8 4.34 23.34 8.91
N ARG A 9 3.07 23.73 8.87
CA ARG A 9 1.93 22.81 9.09
C ARG A 9 1.93 21.62 8.13
N HIS A 10 2.24 21.83 6.87
CA HIS A 10 2.28 20.73 5.87
C HIS A 10 3.50 19.85 6.07
N LEU A 11 4.63 20.44 6.49
CA LEU A 11 5.83 19.68 6.85
C LEU A 11 5.56 18.80 8.07
N LEU A 12 4.95 19.34 9.13
CA LEU A 12 4.59 18.59 10.33
C LEU A 12 3.58 17.45 10.02
N LEU A 13 2.58 17.70 9.18
CA LEU A 13 1.67 16.67 8.72
C LEU A 13 2.38 15.57 7.93
N ALA A 14 3.29 15.94 7.04
CA ALA A 14 4.08 14.95 6.28
C ALA A 14 4.94 14.10 7.21
N LEU A 15 5.61 14.71 8.18
CA LEU A 15 6.41 13.99 9.19
C LEU A 15 5.54 13.07 10.05
N ALA A 16 4.35 13.51 10.47
CA ALA A 16 3.42 12.68 11.22
C ALA A 16 2.97 11.45 10.40
N VAL A 17 2.64 11.64 9.12
CA VAL A 17 2.28 10.54 8.22
C VAL A 17 3.43 9.54 8.09
N VAL A 18 4.67 10.01 7.85
CA VAL A 18 5.85 9.15 7.75
C VAL A 18 6.10 8.38 9.04
N ALA A 19 5.98 9.05 10.21
CA ALA A 19 6.14 8.40 11.51
C ALA A 19 5.08 7.31 11.75
N ILE A 20 3.80 7.59 11.45
CA ILE A 20 2.71 6.62 11.57
C ILE A 20 2.96 5.43 10.63
N TRP A 21 3.37 5.66 9.39
CA TRP A 21 3.64 4.59 8.44
C TRP A 21 4.85 3.75 8.83
N GLY A 22 5.93 4.38 9.30
CA GLY A 22 7.13 3.68 9.75
C GLY A 22 6.86 2.81 10.98
N THR A 23 6.16 3.34 11.98
CA THR A 23 5.81 2.60 13.20
C THR A 23 4.75 1.49 12.95
N ASN A 24 3.93 1.62 11.91
CA ASN A 24 2.88 0.65 11.59
C ASN A 24 3.43 -0.78 11.42
N PHE A 25 4.60 -0.96 10.79
CA PHE A 25 5.20 -2.29 10.60
C PHE A 25 5.63 -2.94 11.94
N VAL A 26 6.06 -2.13 12.88
CA VAL A 26 6.41 -2.59 14.23
C VAL A 26 5.14 -3.01 14.98
N VAL A 27 4.07 -2.21 14.92
CA VAL A 27 2.77 -2.53 15.52
C VAL A 27 2.20 -3.82 14.94
N ILE A 28 2.28 -4.03 13.63
CA ILE A 28 1.86 -5.26 12.96
C ILE A 28 2.61 -6.47 13.53
N LYS A 29 3.94 -6.35 13.70
CA LYS A 29 4.75 -7.43 14.26
C LYS A 29 4.32 -7.80 15.67
N PHE A 30 4.02 -6.82 16.52
CA PHE A 30 3.49 -7.08 17.87
C PHE A 30 2.10 -7.73 17.83
N ALA A 31 1.22 -7.28 16.94
CA ALA A 31 -0.11 -7.85 16.79
C ALA A 31 -0.07 -9.33 16.40
N PHE A 32 0.88 -9.75 15.57
CA PHE A 32 1.05 -11.14 15.15
C PHE A 32 1.51 -12.08 16.28
N ALA A 33 2.02 -11.56 17.38
CA ALA A 33 2.28 -12.37 18.57
C ALA A 33 0.98 -12.86 19.26
N HIS A 34 -0.16 -12.21 18.97
CA HIS A 34 -1.43 -12.46 19.66
C HIS A 34 -2.58 -12.79 18.71
N LEU A 35 -2.49 -12.43 17.44
CA LEU A 35 -3.57 -12.57 16.45
C LEU A 35 -3.06 -13.20 15.15
N PRO A 36 -3.82 -14.13 14.56
CA PRO A 36 -3.54 -14.60 13.21
C PRO A 36 -3.55 -13.45 12.20
N PRO A 37 -2.64 -13.44 11.19
CA PRO A 37 -2.49 -12.32 10.26
C PRO A 37 -3.77 -11.89 9.55
N LEU A 38 -4.55 -12.85 9.06
CA LEU A 38 -5.80 -12.56 8.34
C LEU A 38 -6.88 -12.04 9.27
N LEU A 39 -6.96 -12.56 10.51
CA LEU A 39 -7.89 -12.03 11.52
C LEU A 39 -7.54 -10.58 11.87
N PHE A 40 -6.25 -10.27 12.01
CA PHE A 40 -5.80 -8.90 12.23
C PHE A 40 -6.17 -7.98 11.05
N ALA A 41 -6.03 -8.46 9.80
CA ALA A 41 -6.47 -7.72 8.62
C ALA A 41 -7.98 -7.46 8.65
N ALA A 42 -8.79 -8.50 8.89
CA ALA A 42 -10.24 -8.39 8.96
C ALA A 42 -10.69 -7.39 10.05
N LEU A 43 -10.13 -7.48 11.27
CA LEU A 43 -10.42 -6.55 12.36
C LEU A 43 -10.04 -5.11 11.98
N ARG A 44 -8.86 -4.91 11.38
CA ARG A 44 -8.40 -3.59 10.95
C ARG A 44 -9.38 -2.93 9.98
N PHE A 45 -9.85 -3.67 8.96
CA PHE A 45 -10.79 -3.13 7.98
C PHE A 45 -12.20 -2.99 8.55
N THR A 46 -12.62 -3.89 9.44
CA THR A 46 -13.88 -3.76 10.18
C THR A 46 -13.90 -2.48 11.01
N PHE A 47 -12.86 -2.21 11.81
CA PHE A 47 -12.79 -1.00 12.61
C PHE A 47 -12.54 0.27 11.77
N ALA A 48 -11.92 0.17 10.61
CA ALA A 48 -11.80 1.28 9.67
C ALA A 48 -13.14 1.62 9.01
N CYS A 49 -14.02 0.63 8.83
CA CYS A 49 -15.36 0.80 8.29
C CYS A 49 -16.36 1.26 9.37
N LEU A 50 -16.40 0.53 10.47
CA LEU A 50 -17.33 0.79 11.59
C LEU A 50 -16.68 1.74 12.63
N PRO A 51 -17.38 2.75 13.14
CA PRO A 51 -18.78 3.11 12.84
C PRO A 51 -18.95 4.09 11.65
N MET A 52 -17.85 4.51 11.01
CA MET A 52 -17.80 5.62 10.03
C MET A 52 -18.73 5.44 8.83
N VAL A 53 -19.03 4.20 8.42
CA VAL A 53 -19.94 3.91 7.30
C VAL A 53 -21.36 4.45 7.53
N PHE A 54 -21.79 4.59 8.77
CA PHE A 54 -23.12 5.11 9.11
C PHE A 54 -23.18 6.65 9.08
N PHE A 55 -22.02 7.32 9.22
CA PHE A 55 -21.93 8.77 9.24
C PHE A 55 -21.49 9.39 7.93
N LEU A 56 -20.76 8.63 7.10
CA LEU A 56 -20.22 9.13 5.85
C LEU A 56 -21.11 8.75 4.67
N PRO A 57 -21.55 9.73 3.85
CA PRO A 57 -22.34 9.45 2.67
C PRO A 57 -21.52 8.59 1.69
N ARG A 58 -22.21 7.73 0.97
CA ARG A 58 -21.59 6.91 -0.06
C ARG A 58 -20.87 7.79 -1.10
N PRO A 59 -19.61 7.47 -1.46
CA PRO A 59 -18.88 8.20 -2.48
C PRO A 59 -19.54 8.04 -3.86
N LYS A 60 -19.41 9.07 -4.71
CA LYS A 60 -19.91 9.06 -6.08
C LYS A 60 -19.04 8.19 -6.99
N ALA A 61 -18.91 6.92 -6.67
CA ALA A 61 -18.20 5.91 -7.47
C ALA A 61 -19.10 4.69 -7.68
N SER A 62 -18.84 3.90 -8.73
CA SER A 62 -19.59 2.66 -8.96
C SER A 62 -19.27 1.62 -7.88
N TRP A 63 -20.22 0.74 -7.56
CA TRP A 63 -20.00 -0.35 -6.62
C TRP A 63 -18.85 -1.25 -7.04
N GLY A 64 -18.70 -1.53 -8.35
CA GLY A 64 -17.59 -2.31 -8.87
C GLY A 64 -16.22 -1.64 -8.62
N ASN A 65 -16.14 -0.31 -8.74
CA ASN A 65 -14.92 0.45 -8.45
C ASN A 65 -14.60 0.41 -6.95
N ILE A 66 -15.59 0.62 -6.07
CA ILE A 66 -15.43 0.56 -4.60
C ILE A 66 -14.98 -0.84 -4.17
N ALA A 67 -15.63 -1.88 -4.70
CA ALA A 67 -15.28 -3.28 -4.41
C ALA A 67 -13.89 -3.65 -4.92
N ALA A 68 -13.54 -3.29 -6.16
CA ALA A 68 -12.23 -3.54 -6.73
C ALA A 68 -11.11 -2.88 -5.91
N TYR A 69 -11.32 -1.64 -5.46
CA TYR A 69 -10.36 -0.97 -4.58
C TYR A 69 -10.24 -1.69 -3.24
N GLY A 70 -11.35 -2.04 -2.58
CA GLY A 70 -11.36 -2.76 -1.31
C GLY A 70 -10.64 -4.11 -1.40
N LEU A 71 -10.93 -4.89 -2.45
CA LEU A 71 -10.27 -6.19 -2.68
C LEU A 71 -8.78 -6.04 -2.99
N LEU A 72 -8.40 -5.10 -3.85
CA LEU A 72 -6.99 -4.89 -4.20
C LEU A 72 -6.17 -4.37 -3.02
N ILE A 73 -6.69 -3.43 -2.26
CA ILE A 73 -5.99 -2.87 -1.10
C ILE A 73 -6.13 -3.79 0.11
N GLY A 74 -7.34 -4.21 0.46
CA GLY A 74 -7.57 -4.99 1.68
C GLY A 74 -7.02 -6.41 1.57
N VAL A 75 -7.50 -7.18 0.61
CA VAL A 75 -7.12 -8.59 0.46
C VAL A 75 -5.77 -8.70 -0.26
N GLY A 76 -5.63 -8.04 -1.42
CA GLY A 76 -4.43 -8.13 -2.24
C GLY A 76 -3.20 -7.53 -1.57
N GLN A 77 -3.24 -6.27 -1.17
CA GLN A 77 -2.08 -5.62 -0.57
C GLN A 77 -1.88 -6.05 0.89
N PHE A 78 -2.85 -5.74 1.78
CA PHE A 78 -2.65 -5.98 3.22
C PHE A 78 -2.72 -7.46 3.59
N GLY A 79 -3.64 -8.23 3.01
CA GLY A 79 -3.75 -9.66 3.27
C GLY A 79 -2.46 -10.41 2.89
N LEU A 80 -1.96 -10.21 1.68
CA LEU A 80 -0.71 -10.84 1.22
C LEU A 80 0.51 -10.34 2.00
N MET A 81 0.59 -9.02 2.28
CA MET A 81 1.66 -8.46 3.09
C MET A 81 1.69 -9.10 4.49
N PHE A 82 0.55 -9.28 5.12
CA PHE A 82 0.47 -9.88 6.45
C PHE A 82 0.82 -11.37 6.43
N ILE A 83 0.43 -12.10 5.39
CA ILE A 83 0.86 -13.49 5.18
C ILE A 83 2.40 -13.56 5.03
N ALA A 84 3.00 -12.69 4.22
CA ALA A 84 4.44 -12.66 4.04
C ALA A 84 5.18 -12.30 5.34
N MET A 85 4.70 -11.31 6.09
CA MET A 85 5.30 -10.88 7.37
C MET A 85 5.15 -11.93 8.48
N ASN A 86 4.30 -12.92 8.32
CA ASN A 86 4.16 -14.04 9.26
C ASN A 86 5.25 -15.09 9.06
N GLY A 87 6.49 -14.71 9.36
CA GLY A 87 7.65 -15.61 9.36
C GLY A 87 8.37 -15.78 8.02
N GLN A 88 7.97 -15.09 6.94
CA GLN A 88 8.60 -15.22 5.63
C GLN A 88 9.42 -13.99 5.21
N ILE A 89 9.25 -12.85 5.88
CA ILE A 89 9.99 -11.61 5.63
C ILE A 89 10.01 -10.75 6.88
N SER A 90 11.13 -10.09 7.14
CA SER A 90 11.22 -9.15 8.27
C SER A 90 10.39 -7.87 8.01
N PRO A 91 9.86 -7.20 9.05
CA PRO A 91 9.11 -5.95 8.89
C PRO A 91 9.89 -4.85 8.16
N GLY A 92 11.18 -4.73 8.44
CA GLY A 92 12.05 -3.76 7.79
C GLY A 92 12.14 -4.02 6.28
N LEU A 93 12.37 -5.27 5.89
CA LEU A 93 12.46 -5.63 4.48
C LEU A 93 11.09 -5.55 3.79
N ALA A 94 10.01 -5.95 4.46
CA ALA A 94 8.65 -5.77 3.96
C ALA A 94 8.34 -4.30 3.63
N SER A 95 8.75 -3.37 4.51
CA SER A 95 8.57 -1.93 4.32
C SER A 95 9.31 -1.38 3.09
N LEU A 96 10.44 -1.97 2.74
CA LEU A 96 11.21 -1.59 1.54
C LEU A 96 10.63 -2.22 0.28
N VAL A 97 10.34 -3.52 0.30
CA VAL A 97 9.85 -4.25 -0.88
C VAL A 97 8.46 -3.75 -1.29
N ILE A 98 7.58 -3.42 -0.35
CA ILE A 98 6.25 -2.88 -0.70
C ILE A 98 6.33 -1.57 -1.48
N GLN A 99 7.40 -0.79 -1.36
CA GLN A 99 7.59 0.45 -2.12
C GLN A 99 7.80 0.22 -3.61
N THR A 100 8.05 -1.00 -4.05
CA THR A 100 8.06 -1.36 -5.47
C THR A 100 6.73 -1.10 -6.17
N GLN A 101 5.65 -0.91 -5.40
CA GLN A 101 4.35 -0.46 -5.90
C GLN A 101 4.45 0.80 -6.77
N VAL A 102 5.44 1.68 -6.51
CA VAL A 102 5.65 2.88 -7.32
C VAL A 102 5.97 2.52 -8.77
N PHE A 103 6.80 1.47 -8.99
CA PHE A 103 7.16 1.02 -10.33
C PHE A 103 5.97 0.39 -11.05
N PHE A 104 5.21 -0.45 -10.35
CA PHE A 104 3.98 -1.01 -10.89
C PHE A 104 2.95 0.08 -11.22
N THR A 105 2.83 1.10 -10.35
CA THR A 105 1.94 2.25 -10.58
C THR A 105 2.36 3.04 -11.82
N ILE A 106 3.66 3.33 -11.97
CA ILE A 106 4.21 4.02 -13.15
C ILE A 106 3.95 3.19 -14.42
N PHE A 107 4.25 1.89 -14.38
CA PHE A 107 4.06 1.00 -15.51
C PHE A 107 2.58 0.92 -15.94
N LEU A 108 1.66 0.78 -14.99
CA LEU A 108 0.22 0.78 -15.27
C LEU A 108 -0.25 2.13 -15.81
N ALA A 109 0.22 3.24 -15.24
CA ALA A 109 -0.10 4.58 -15.72
C ALA A 109 0.36 4.79 -17.15
N MET A 110 1.58 4.36 -17.51
CA MET A 110 2.10 4.43 -18.88
C MET A 110 1.21 3.65 -19.87
N ARG A 111 0.76 2.46 -19.49
CA ARG A 111 -0.15 1.69 -20.36
C ARG A 111 -1.50 2.36 -20.57
N MET A 112 -1.99 3.09 -19.57
CA MET A 112 -3.28 3.78 -19.64
C MET A 112 -3.19 5.13 -20.37
N THR A 113 -2.11 5.91 -20.13
CA THR A 113 -1.96 7.27 -20.67
C THR A 113 -1.10 7.33 -21.94
N ARG A 114 -0.44 6.21 -22.30
CA ARG A 114 0.55 6.11 -23.40
C ARG A 114 1.74 7.09 -23.22
N GLU A 115 1.95 7.58 -22.02
CA GLU A 115 3.10 8.42 -21.71
C GLU A 115 4.41 7.61 -21.70
N ARG A 116 5.51 8.26 -22.07
CA ARG A 116 6.85 7.63 -22.04
C ARG A 116 7.57 8.06 -20.77
N LEU A 117 8.33 7.13 -20.18
CA LEU A 117 9.22 7.44 -19.06
C LEU A 117 10.32 8.42 -19.50
N ARG A 118 10.58 9.41 -18.65
CA ARG A 118 11.75 10.27 -18.79
C ARG A 118 13.02 9.51 -18.42
N PRO A 119 14.20 9.85 -18.98
CA PRO A 119 15.47 9.18 -18.64
C PRO A 119 15.76 9.11 -17.15
N VAL A 120 15.43 10.17 -16.40
CA VAL A 120 15.59 10.22 -14.93
C VAL A 120 14.71 9.14 -14.22
N GLN A 121 13.52 8.85 -14.73
CA GLN A 121 12.65 7.83 -14.17
C GLN A 121 13.19 6.42 -14.45
N TRP A 122 13.81 6.21 -15.62
CA TRP A 122 14.53 4.97 -15.92
C TRP A 122 15.73 4.76 -14.99
N ALA A 123 16.51 5.82 -14.71
CA ALA A 123 17.62 5.75 -13.79
C ALA A 123 17.14 5.43 -12.35
N ALA A 124 16.05 6.07 -11.90
CA ALA A 124 15.45 5.78 -10.60
C ALA A 124 14.95 4.32 -10.50
N LEU A 125 14.32 3.80 -11.56
CA LEU A 125 13.86 2.41 -11.64
C LEU A 125 15.05 1.44 -11.55
N ALA A 126 16.14 1.70 -12.31
CA ALA A 126 17.35 0.90 -12.29
C ALA A 126 18.00 0.89 -10.88
N MET A 127 18.15 2.05 -10.25
CA MET A 127 18.70 2.17 -8.89
C MET A 127 17.89 1.38 -7.86
N ALA A 128 16.57 1.48 -7.91
CA ALA A 128 15.72 0.78 -6.96
C ALA A 128 15.70 -0.74 -7.23
N THR A 129 15.75 -1.17 -8.49
CA THR A 129 15.89 -2.60 -8.83
C THR A 129 17.23 -3.14 -8.33
N ALA A 130 18.32 -2.39 -8.51
CA ALA A 130 19.64 -2.74 -7.96
C ALA A 130 19.60 -2.82 -6.43
N GLY A 131 18.96 -1.86 -5.74
CA GLY A 131 18.78 -1.89 -4.29
C GLY A 131 18.05 -3.15 -3.81
N ILE A 132 16.95 -3.51 -4.45
CA ILE A 132 16.21 -4.75 -4.13
C ILE A 132 17.07 -5.99 -4.39
N ALA A 133 17.84 -6.04 -5.49
CA ALA A 133 18.74 -7.14 -5.79
C ALA A 133 19.84 -7.30 -4.72
N ILE A 134 20.43 -6.19 -4.26
CA ILE A 134 21.40 -6.19 -3.17
C ILE A 134 20.76 -6.71 -1.88
N ILE A 135 19.57 -6.26 -1.53
CA ILE A 135 18.84 -6.74 -0.36
C ILE A 135 18.57 -8.25 -0.48
N ALA A 136 18.09 -8.70 -1.64
CA ALA A 136 17.80 -10.11 -1.88
C ALA A 136 19.05 -11.00 -1.81
N SER A 137 20.24 -10.47 -2.14
CA SER A 137 21.51 -11.20 -2.05
C SER A 137 22.10 -11.27 -0.64
N HIS A 138 21.63 -10.44 0.31
CA HIS A 138 22.11 -10.34 1.69
C HIS A 138 21.01 -10.69 2.70
N THR A 139 20.14 -11.64 2.37
CA THR A 139 19.11 -12.10 3.32
C THR A 139 19.74 -12.94 4.42
N ASP A 140 19.41 -12.61 5.67
CA ASP A 140 19.89 -13.23 6.89
C ASP A 140 19.18 -14.56 7.27
N GLY A 141 18.53 -15.21 6.30
CA GLY A 141 17.71 -16.41 6.52
C GLY A 141 16.31 -16.12 7.09
N SER A 142 16.04 -14.89 7.52
CA SER A 142 14.71 -14.48 7.97
C SER A 142 13.75 -14.18 6.80
N THR A 143 14.29 -14.15 5.58
CA THR A 143 13.54 -13.81 4.37
C THR A 143 13.59 -14.96 3.37
N THR A 144 12.41 -15.41 2.95
CA THR A 144 12.27 -16.46 1.94
C THR A 144 11.97 -15.86 0.56
N VAL A 145 12.33 -16.59 -0.50
CA VAL A 145 11.96 -16.21 -1.88
C VAL A 145 10.42 -16.12 -2.00
N GLY A 146 9.70 -17.04 -1.35
CA GLY A 146 8.23 -17.01 -1.30
C GLY A 146 7.69 -15.72 -0.68
N GLY A 147 8.25 -15.29 0.45
CA GLY A 147 7.89 -14.03 1.10
C GLY A 147 8.14 -12.81 0.20
N LEU A 148 9.28 -12.78 -0.52
CA LEU A 148 9.56 -11.71 -1.48
C LEU A 148 8.55 -11.69 -2.64
N LEU A 149 8.22 -12.85 -3.22
CA LEU A 149 7.25 -12.94 -4.30
C LEU A 149 5.85 -12.51 -3.84
N ILE A 150 5.40 -12.94 -2.67
CA ILE A 150 4.13 -12.50 -2.09
C ILE A 150 4.11 -10.98 -1.90
N MET A 151 5.20 -10.39 -1.41
CA MET A 151 5.32 -8.94 -1.25
C MET A 151 5.29 -8.18 -2.57
N LEU A 152 5.89 -8.72 -3.64
CA LEU A 152 5.82 -8.11 -4.98
C LEU A 152 4.38 -8.15 -5.52
N VAL A 153 3.66 -9.26 -5.32
CA VAL A 153 2.24 -9.34 -5.68
C VAL A 153 1.40 -8.35 -4.86
N ALA A 154 1.66 -8.22 -3.56
CA ALA A 154 1.02 -7.21 -2.71
C ALA A 154 1.27 -5.78 -3.23
N ALA A 155 2.49 -5.47 -3.64
CA ALA A 155 2.85 -4.19 -4.24
C ALA A 155 2.13 -3.94 -5.58
N ALA A 156 2.00 -4.97 -6.41
CA ALA A 156 1.23 -4.90 -7.66
C ALA A 156 -0.27 -4.67 -7.40
N CYS A 157 -0.84 -5.32 -6.39
CA CYS A 157 -2.23 -5.08 -5.95
C CYS A 157 -2.42 -3.64 -5.48
N TRP A 158 -1.46 -3.08 -4.73
CA TRP A 158 -1.51 -1.68 -4.33
C TRP A 158 -1.50 -0.74 -5.54
N ALA A 159 -0.61 -1.00 -6.51
CA ALA A 159 -0.58 -0.23 -7.75
C ALA A 159 -1.91 -0.32 -8.52
N GLY A 160 -2.51 -1.51 -8.59
CA GLY A 160 -3.85 -1.71 -9.15
C GLY A 160 -4.92 -0.89 -8.42
N GLY A 161 -4.90 -0.90 -7.09
CA GLY A 161 -5.77 -0.08 -6.24
C GLY A 161 -5.63 1.42 -6.54
N ASN A 162 -4.39 1.92 -6.70
CA ASN A 162 -4.13 3.31 -7.09
C ASN A 162 -4.78 3.65 -8.45
N MET A 163 -4.75 2.72 -9.42
CA MET A 163 -5.38 2.94 -10.71
C MET A 163 -6.91 2.94 -10.62
N VAL A 164 -7.50 2.03 -9.85
CA VAL A 164 -8.94 1.98 -9.59
C VAL A 164 -9.41 3.26 -8.89
N ASN A 165 -8.65 3.74 -7.90
CA ASN A 165 -8.92 5.01 -7.23
C ASN A 165 -8.87 6.19 -8.20
N ARG A 166 -7.88 6.24 -9.10
CA ARG A 166 -7.79 7.29 -10.13
C ARG A 166 -9.03 7.31 -11.04
N GLN A 167 -9.60 6.14 -11.35
CA GLN A 167 -10.84 6.03 -12.15
C GLN A 167 -12.08 6.52 -11.41
N ALA A 168 -12.10 6.50 -10.07
CA ALA A 168 -13.18 7.05 -9.26
C ALA A 168 -13.34 8.58 -9.41
N GLY A 169 -12.29 9.26 -9.87
CA GLY A 169 -12.29 10.71 -10.07
C GLY A 169 -12.26 11.50 -8.76
N LYS A 170 -12.92 12.64 -8.72
CA LYS A 170 -12.98 13.51 -7.54
C LYS A 170 -14.04 13.00 -6.56
N VAL A 171 -13.62 12.16 -5.61
CA VAL A 171 -14.46 11.63 -4.54
C VAL A 171 -13.91 12.04 -3.16
N ASN A 172 -14.77 12.04 -2.14
CA ASN A 172 -14.29 12.17 -0.76
C ASN A 172 -13.49 10.91 -0.41
N MET A 173 -12.17 11.05 -0.25
CA MET A 173 -11.25 9.93 -0.02
C MET A 173 -11.51 9.20 1.28
N VAL A 174 -11.93 9.90 2.34
CA VAL A 174 -12.26 9.25 3.62
C VAL A 174 -13.49 8.34 3.44
N ALA A 175 -14.55 8.87 2.83
CA ALA A 175 -15.73 8.06 2.52
C ALA A 175 -15.39 6.89 1.59
N TYR A 176 -14.54 7.11 0.57
CA TYR A 176 -14.14 6.08 -0.37
C TYR A 176 -13.40 4.92 0.31
N VAL A 177 -12.45 5.22 1.20
CA VAL A 177 -11.71 4.20 1.97
C VAL A 177 -12.66 3.47 2.93
N VAL A 178 -13.52 4.18 3.67
CA VAL A 178 -14.47 3.57 4.59
C VAL A 178 -15.42 2.61 3.89
N TRP A 179 -16.03 3.03 2.77
CA TRP A 179 -16.96 2.18 2.01
C TRP A 179 -16.27 1.01 1.31
N SER A 180 -15.03 1.18 0.84
CA SER A 180 -14.26 0.09 0.25
C SER A 180 -13.80 -0.95 1.29
N SER A 181 -13.63 -0.54 2.55
CA SER A 181 -13.28 -1.45 3.64
C SER A 181 -14.35 -2.52 3.92
N LEU A 182 -15.61 -2.29 3.51
CA LEU A 182 -16.67 -3.32 3.55
C LEU A 182 -16.31 -4.56 2.74
N PHE A 183 -15.56 -4.42 1.66
CA PHE A 183 -15.13 -5.52 0.79
C PHE A 183 -13.78 -6.12 1.17
N ALA A 184 -13.14 -5.58 2.19
CA ALA A 184 -11.85 -6.02 2.71
C ALA A 184 -11.96 -6.69 4.09
N ALA A 185 -13.12 -6.54 4.76
CA ALA A 185 -13.34 -7.05 6.12
C ALA A 185 -13.66 -8.55 6.23
N PRO A 186 -14.32 -9.19 5.21
CA PRO A 186 -14.63 -10.63 5.26
C PRO A 186 -13.41 -11.54 5.21
#